data_4c16047ebc4ff875feb4d39869fab525
#
_entry.id   4c16047ebc4ff875feb4d39869fab525
#
_cell.length_a   1.000
_cell.length_b   1.000
_cell.length_c   1.000
_cell.angle_alpha   90.00
_cell.angle_beta   90.00
_cell.angle_gamma   90.00
#
_symmetry.space_group_name_H-M   'P 1'
#
loop_
_entity.id
_entity.type
_entity.pdbx_description
1 polymer ?
#
loop_
_entity_poly.entity_id
_entity_poly.type
_entity_poly.pdbx_seq_one_letter_code
_entity_poly.pdbx_strand_id
1 'polypeptide(L)'
;LKTMTMNGVYAMSAITALTAQNTTGVRAIQESTPDFLSEQLDAVFEDIYPDAVKIGMVASSELICVIADKLSYHKAQNVVVDPVMVATSGSSLMKNDAVQTLVEKLLPVATLVTPNIPEAQALSGKTIESKEDMFSAAKFIGDTYGCAVLLKGGHSINDANDLLYAK
;
A
#
# COMPACT_ATOMS: atom_id res chain seq x y z
N LEU A 1 2.46 11.59 8.33
CA LEU A 1 2.98 12.11 9.59
C LEU A 1 1.90 12.83 10.41
N LYS A 2 1.29 13.92 9.91
CA LYS A 2 0.31 14.73 10.68
C LYS A 2 -0.81 13.89 11.30
N THR A 3 -1.42 12.98 10.55
CA THR A 3 -2.49 12.09 11.06
C THR A 3 -2.00 11.20 12.19
N MET A 4 -0.83 10.61 12.07
CA MET A 4 -0.23 9.80 13.13
C MET A 4 0.02 10.62 14.38
N THR A 5 0.63 11.80 14.23
CA THR A 5 0.88 12.73 15.36
C THR A 5 -0.42 13.15 16.06
N MET A 6 -1.48 13.44 15.29
CA MET A 6 -2.80 13.78 15.87
C MET A 6 -3.45 12.64 16.65
N ASN A 7 -3.05 11.40 16.37
CA ASN A 7 -3.47 10.20 17.10
C ASN A 7 -2.46 9.78 18.20
N GLY A 8 -1.53 10.66 18.59
CA GLY A 8 -0.56 10.39 19.65
C GLY A 8 0.57 9.42 19.26
N VAL A 9 0.79 9.20 17.96
CA VAL A 9 1.83 8.29 17.46
C VAL A 9 3.03 9.09 16.98
N TYR A 10 4.22 8.73 17.43
CA TYR A 10 5.47 9.25 16.88
C TYR A 10 5.67 8.69 15.47
N ALA A 11 5.84 9.56 14.50
CA ALA A 11 5.85 9.16 13.10
C ALA A 11 7.18 9.49 12.42
N MET A 12 7.76 8.48 11.78
CA MET A 12 8.94 8.56 10.92
C MET A 12 8.53 8.32 9.46
N SER A 13 9.41 8.61 8.51
CA SER A 13 9.13 8.37 7.10
C SER A 13 10.40 8.03 6.34
N ALA A 14 10.31 7.03 5.46
CA ALA A 14 11.22 6.83 4.34
C ALA A 14 10.52 7.30 3.05
N ILE A 15 11.20 8.10 2.26
CA ILE A 15 10.62 8.79 1.10
C ILE A 15 10.92 7.99 -0.17
N THR A 16 9.87 7.48 -0.80
CA THR A 16 9.95 6.76 -2.08
C THR A 16 10.01 7.70 -3.27
N ALA A 17 9.28 8.83 -3.19
CA ALA A 17 9.26 9.85 -4.23
C ALA A 17 8.92 11.23 -3.67
N LEU A 18 9.48 12.26 -4.28
CA LEU A 18 9.11 13.66 -4.08
C LEU A 18 8.20 14.11 -5.23
N THR A 19 7.12 14.80 -4.89
CA THR A 19 6.20 15.37 -5.89
C THR A 19 6.23 16.89 -5.87
N ALA A 20 6.44 17.51 -7.02
CA ALA A 20 6.17 18.93 -7.23
C ALA A 20 4.67 19.08 -7.57
N GLN A 21 3.85 19.20 -6.53
CA GLN A 21 2.40 19.13 -6.62
C GLN A 21 1.71 20.31 -5.93
N ASN A 22 0.61 20.75 -6.49
CA ASN A 22 -0.32 21.71 -5.88
C ASN A 22 -1.78 21.23 -6.07
N THR A 23 -2.75 22.06 -5.71
CA THR A 23 -4.18 21.73 -5.80
C THR A 23 -4.69 21.57 -7.24
N THR A 24 -3.93 21.97 -8.24
CA THR A 24 -4.28 21.88 -9.65
C THR A 24 -3.65 20.69 -10.37
N GLY A 25 -2.67 20.00 -9.76
CA GLY A 25 -2.05 18.81 -10.34
C GLY A 25 -0.60 18.59 -9.93
N VAL A 26 -0.02 17.53 -10.49
CA VAL A 26 1.38 17.13 -10.33
C VAL A 26 2.19 17.63 -11.51
N ARG A 27 3.24 18.44 -11.25
CA ARG A 27 4.14 18.98 -12.29
C ARG A 27 5.34 18.10 -12.55
N ALA A 28 5.88 17.47 -11.50
CA ALA A 28 7.05 16.59 -11.60
C ALA A 28 7.06 15.60 -10.45
N ILE A 29 7.69 14.45 -10.69
CA ILE A 29 7.94 13.41 -9.69
C ILE A 29 9.43 13.07 -9.77
N GLN A 30 10.08 12.99 -8.61
CA GLN A 30 11.45 12.51 -8.48
C GLN A 30 11.46 11.33 -7.52
N GLU A 31 11.73 10.14 -8.03
CA GLU A 31 11.86 8.93 -7.23
C GLU A 31 13.20 8.92 -6.48
N SER A 32 13.20 8.32 -5.29
CA SER A 32 14.44 7.93 -4.61
C SER A 32 15.13 6.83 -5.40
N THR A 33 16.47 6.79 -5.33
CA THR A 33 17.17 5.60 -5.83
C THR A 33 16.96 4.41 -4.90
N PRO A 34 17.01 3.15 -5.40
CA PRO A 34 16.91 1.96 -4.58
C PRO A 34 17.89 1.96 -3.40
N ASP A 35 19.15 2.30 -3.64
CA ASP A 35 20.19 2.39 -2.61
C ASP A 35 19.84 3.42 -1.53
N PHE A 36 19.39 4.61 -1.93
CA PHE A 36 19.05 5.65 -0.97
C PHE A 36 17.80 5.30 -0.15
N LEU A 37 16.81 4.64 -0.75
CA LEU A 37 15.64 4.14 -0.01
C LEU A 37 16.05 3.06 0.99
N SER A 38 16.97 2.17 0.60
CA SER A 38 17.57 1.16 1.48
C SER A 38 18.19 1.80 2.72
N GLU A 39 19.05 2.82 2.54
CA GLU A 39 19.69 3.56 3.63
C GLU A 39 18.69 4.29 4.53
N GLN A 40 17.62 4.88 3.96
CA GLN A 40 16.56 5.51 4.76
C GLN A 40 15.85 4.51 5.65
N LEU A 41 15.55 3.30 5.14
CA LEU A 41 14.90 2.25 5.90
C LEU A 41 15.81 1.74 7.01
N ASP A 42 17.08 1.46 6.72
CA ASP A 42 18.07 1.03 7.72
C ASP A 42 18.22 2.09 8.83
N ALA A 43 18.36 3.37 8.47
CA ALA A 43 18.48 4.46 9.44
C ALA A 43 17.28 4.54 10.41
N VAL A 44 16.07 4.22 9.94
CA VAL A 44 14.88 4.20 10.81
C VAL A 44 14.87 2.96 11.69
N PHE A 45 15.06 1.76 11.10
CA PHE A 45 14.94 0.51 11.82
C PHE A 45 16.07 0.27 12.84
N GLU A 46 17.27 0.81 12.59
CA GLU A 46 18.44 0.64 13.46
C GLU A 46 18.45 1.61 14.66
N ASP A 47 17.71 2.72 14.59
CA ASP A 47 17.65 3.72 15.68
C ASP A 47 16.34 3.57 16.49
N ILE A 48 15.21 3.93 15.89
CA ILE A 48 13.89 3.84 16.54
C ILE A 48 13.05 2.81 15.80
N TYR A 49 13.10 1.56 16.29
CA TYR A 49 12.38 0.46 15.66
C TYR A 49 10.86 0.72 15.64
N PRO A 50 10.22 0.73 14.47
CA PRO A 50 8.80 1.05 14.38
C PRO A 50 7.91 -0.12 14.84
N ASP A 51 6.87 0.18 15.64
CA ASP A 51 5.85 -0.79 16.05
C ASP A 51 4.93 -1.21 14.90
N ALA A 52 4.79 -0.35 13.89
CA ALA A 52 4.00 -0.60 12.69
C ALA A 52 4.54 0.18 11.50
N VAL A 53 4.32 -0.35 10.30
CA VAL A 53 4.73 0.26 9.04
C VAL A 53 3.52 0.48 8.15
N LYS A 54 3.34 1.70 7.60
CA LYS A 54 2.34 1.98 6.58
C LYS A 54 3.05 2.27 5.25
N ILE A 55 2.72 1.49 4.24
CA ILE A 55 3.19 1.69 2.88
C ILE A 55 2.04 2.27 2.06
N GLY A 56 2.30 3.38 1.39
CA GLY A 56 1.39 3.99 0.45
C GLY A 56 1.89 3.82 -0.98
N MET A 57 1.96 4.92 -1.73
CA MET A 57 2.38 4.92 -3.13
C MET A 57 3.84 4.50 -3.28
N VAL A 58 4.08 3.44 -4.07
CA VAL A 58 5.40 3.05 -4.57
C VAL A 58 5.26 2.75 -6.06
N ALA A 59 5.95 3.53 -6.90
CA ALA A 59 5.69 3.54 -8.35
C ALA A 59 6.51 2.50 -9.14
N SER A 60 7.69 2.09 -8.65
CA SER A 60 8.61 1.19 -9.38
C SER A 60 8.81 -0.15 -8.70
N SER A 61 8.99 -1.19 -9.53
CA SER A 61 9.28 -2.56 -9.09
C SER A 61 10.55 -2.64 -8.24
N GLU A 62 11.57 -1.85 -8.59
CA GLU A 62 12.86 -1.82 -7.88
C GLU A 62 12.68 -1.33 -6.44
N LEU A 63 11.93 -0.25 -6.22
CA LEU A 63 11.64 0.26 -4.87
C LEU A 63 10.76 -0.69 -4.08
N ILE A 64 9.80 -1.38 -4.72
CA ILE A 64 8.98 -2.41 -4.07
C ILE A 64 9.86 -3.55 -3.57
N CYS A 65 10.81 -4.03 -4.38
CA CYS A 65 11.77 -5.06 -3.97
C CYS A 65 12.57 -4.62 -2.75
N VAL A 66 13.16 -3.42 -2.79
CA VAL A 66 13.93 -2.87 -1.66
C VAL A 66 13.08 -2.84 -0.37
N ILE A 67 11.85 -2.34 -0.46
CA ILE A 67 10.96 -2.29 0.71
C ILE A 67 10.69 -3.70 1.25
N ALA A 68 10.30 -4.65 0.40
CA ALA A 68 9.99 -6.02 0.81
C ALA A 68 11.20 -6.72 1.46
N ASP A 69 12.39 -6.54 0.86
CA ASP A 69 13.62 -7.11 1.36
C ASP A 69 14.00 -6.51 2.72
N LYS A 70 13.92 -5.17 2.88
CA LYS A 70 14.23 -4.50 4.15
C LYS A 70 13.23 -4.82 5.25
N LEU A 71 11.94 -4.88 4.95
CA LEU A 71 10.93 -5.31 5.92
C LEU A 71 11.17 -6.73 6.41
N SER A 72 11.55 -7.62 5.51
CA SER A 72 11.90 -9.01 5.85
C SER A 72 13.19 -9.09 6.66
N TYR A 73 14.24 -8.35 6.26
CA TYR A 73 15.52 -8.31 6.94
C TYR A 73 15.39 -7.81 8.38
N HIS A 74 14.69 -6.70 8.58
CA HIS A 74 14.44 -6.13 9.90
C HIS A 74 13.31 -6.83 10.66
N LYS A 75 12.64 -7.83 10.09
CA LYS A 75 11.49 -8.54 10.70
C LYS A 75 10.38 -7.60 11.12
N ALA A 76 10.07 -6.63 10.27
CA ALA A 76 9.04 -5.63 10.51
C ALA A 76 7.69 -6.29 10.81
N GLN A 77 6.98 -5.74 11.79
CA GLN A 77 5.66 -6.23 12.19
C GLN A 77 4.58 -5.20 11.87
N ASN A 78 3.32 -5.65 11.88
CA ASN A 78 2.16 -4.78 11.66
C ASN A 78 2.30 -3.94 10.38
N VAL A 79 2.63 -4.62 9.27
CA VAL A 79 2.82 -3.98 7.96
C VAL A 79 1.47 -3.77 7.28
N VAL A 80 1.10 -2.53 7.05
CA VAL A 80 -0.12 -2.13 6.33
C VAL A 80 0.25 -1.64 4.94
N VAL A 81 -0.27 -2.28 3.90
CA VAL A 81 -0.05 -1.91 2.50
C VAL A 81 -1.32 -1.32 1.90
N ASP A 82 -1.23 -0.09 1.42
CA ASP A 82 -2.25 0.53 0.57
C ASP A 82 -1.81 0.38 -0.89
N PRO A 83 -2.46 -0.49 -1.69
CA PRO A 83 -2.00 -0.80 -3.03
C PRO A 83 -2.42 0.29 -4.02
N VAL A 84 -1.87 1.50 -3.88
CA VAL A 84 -2.24 2.67 -4.68
C VAL A 84 -1.81 2.47 -6.13
N MET A 85 -2.75 2.03 -6.98
CA MET A 85 -2.51 1.74 -8.40
C MET A 85 -2.88 2.90 -9.32
N VAL A 86 -3.88 3.70 -8.93
CA VAL A 86 -4.43 4.77 -9.76
C VAL A 86 -4.57 6.04 -8.92
N ALA A 87 -4.14 7.17 -9.46
CA ALA A 87 -4.37 8.48 -8.83
C ALA A 87 -5.87 8.82 -8.81
N THR A 88 -6.29 9.65 -7.88
CA THR A 88 -7.65 10.22 -7.83
C THR A 88 -8.03 10.94 -9.14
N SER A 89 -7.04 11.40 -9.90
CA SER A 89 -7.21 12.00 -11.24
C SER A 89 -7.41 10.97 -12.36
N GLY A 90 -7.39 9.66 -12.08
CA GLY A 90 -7.52 8.59 -13.08
C GLY A 90 -6.21 8.21 -13.78
N SER A 91 -5.08 8.87 -13.49
CA SER A 91 -3.79 8.51 -14.06
C SER A 91 -3.24 7.26 -13.39
N SER A 92 -2.72 6.30 -14.18
CA SER A 92 -1.97 5.15 -13.63
C SER A 92 -0.74 5.66 -12.90
N LEU A 93 -0.62 5.31 -11.62
CA LEU A 93 0.54 5.65 -10.78
C LEU A 93 1.58 4.53 -10.75
N MET A 94 1.21 3.35 -11.20
CA MET A 94 2.02 2.15 -11.14
C MET A 94 2.15 1.54 -12.53
N LYS A 95 3.36 1.12 -12.90
CA LYS A 95 3.59 0.37 -14.13
C LYS A 95 3.09 -1.06 -13.96
N ASN A 96 2.78 -1.76 -15.06
CA ASN A 96 2.25 -3.14 -14.99
C ASN A 96 3.21 -4.12 -14.28
N ASP A 97 4.51 -3.95 -14.47
CA ASP A 97 5.56 -4.74 -13.80
C ASP A 97 5.60 -4.48 -12.28
N ALA A 98 5.32 -3.25 -11.85
CA ALA A 98 5.27 -2.90 -10.45
C ALA A 98 4.05 -3.50 -9.73
N VAL A 99 2.91 -3.63 -10.39
CA VAL A 99 1.73 -4.35 -9.85
C VAL A 99 2.06 -5.80 -9.58
N GLN A 100 2.70 -6.48 -10.53
CA GLN A 100 3.12 -7.87 -10.37
C GLN A 100 4.12 -8.00 -9.21
N THR A 101 5.11 -7.12 -9.15
CA THR A 101 6.11 -7.11 -8.07
C THR A 101 5.48 -6.85 -6.70
N LEU A 102 4.50 -5.94 -6.61
CA LEU A 102 3.73 -5.70 -5.39
C LEU A 102 3.05 -6.97 -4.91
N VAL A 103 2.36 -7.66 -5.81
CA VAL A 103 1.65 -8.92 -5.50
C VAL A 103 2.61 -10.02 -5.06
N GLU A 104 3.75 -10.18 -5.76
CA GLU A 104 4.69 -11.29 -5.53
C GLU A 104 5.62 -11.05 -4.34
N LYS A 105 5.98 -9.80 -4.05
CA LYS A 105 7.02 -9.47 -3.06
C LYS A 105 6.49 -8.76 -1.82
N LEU A 106 5.56 -7.81 -1.98
CA LEU A 106 5.15 -6.95 -0.90
C LEU A 106 3.89 -7.45 -0.18
N LEU A 107 2.89 -7.96 -0.89
CA LEU A 107 1.69 -8.51 -0.23
C LEU A 107 1.98 -9.69 0.69
N PRO A 108 2.91 -10.62 0.39
CA PRO A 108 3.24 -11.72 1.29
C PRO A 108 3.85 -11.29 2.64
N VAL A 109 4.42 -10.09 2.74
CA VAL A 109 4.96 -9.54 4.01
C VAL A 109 3.96 -8.60 4.71
N ALA A 110 2.80 -8.35 4.10
CA ALA A 110 1.78 -7.50 4.67
C ALA A 110 0.97 -8.23 5.76
N THR A 111 0.69 -7.53 6.85
CA THR A 111 -0.29 -7.94 7.86
C THR A 111 -1.70 -7.59 7.40
N LEU A 112 -1.85 -6.42 6.77
CA LEU A 112 -3.11 -5.88 6.29
C LEU A 112 -2.92 -5.19 4.96
N VAL A 113 -3.81 -5.44 4.01
CA VAL A 113 -3.92 -4.67 2.77
C VAL A 113 -5.21 -3.87 2.75
N THR A 114 -5.16 -2.61 2.25
CA THR A 114 -6.31 -1.69 2.29
C THR A 114 -6.76 -1.23 0.90
N PRO A 115 -7.21 -2.12 0.01
CA PRO A 115 -7.60 -1.76 -1.35
C PRO A 115 -8.95 -1.03 -1.37
N ASN A 116 -9.11 -0.10 -2.31
CA ASN A 116 -10.42 0.37 -2.74
C ASN A 116 -11.06 -0.65 -3.70
N ILE A 117 -12.33 -0.42 -4.13
CA ILE A 117 -13.04 -1.36 -5.02
C ILE A 117 -12.29 -1.60 -6.33
N PRO A 118 -11.83 -0.58 -7.11
CA PRO A 118 -11.03 -0.79 -8.29
C PRO A 118 -9.74 -1.59 -8.06
N GLU A 119 -9.03 -1.31 -6.97
CA GLU A 119 -7.81 -2.03 -6.58
C GLU A 119 -8.12 -3.48 -6.21
N ALA A 120 -9.20 -3.73 -5.47
CA ALA A 120 -9.64 -5.08 -5.12
C ALA A 120 -10.06 -5.89 -6.36
N GLN A 121 -10.71 -5.26 -7.34
CA GLN A 121 -11.00 -5.89 -8.63
C GLN A 121 -9.71 -6.27 -9.38
N ALA A 122 -8.73 -5.38 -9.40
CA ALA A 122 -7.43 -5.66 -10.04
C ALA A 122 -6.67 -6.81 -9.35
N LEU A 123 -6.66 -6.84 -8.00
CA LEU A 123 -5.98 -7.87 -7.21
C LEU A 123 -6.69 -9.23 -7.24
N SER A 124 -8.01 -9.25 -7.33
CA SER A 124 -8.80 -10.49 -7.28
C SER A 124 -9.18 -11.03 -8.68
N GLY A 125 -9.11 -10.20 -9.71
CA GLY A 125 -9.64 -10.52 -11.03
C GLY A 125 -11.17 -10.62 -11.08
N LYS A 126 -11.88 -10.13 -10.05
CA LYS A 126 -13.34 -10.23 -9.91
C LYS A 126 -13.99 -8.87 -10.12
N THR A 127 -15.18 -8.86 -10.71
CA THR A 127 -16.05 -7.67 -10.73
C THR A 127 -16.74 -7.53 -9.37
N ILE A 128 -16.86 -6.33 -8.86
CA ILE A 128 -17.49 -6.01 -7.57
C ILE A 128 -18.64 -5.05 -7.80
N GLU A 129 -19.88 -5.55 -7.68
CA GLU A 129 -21.12 -4.79 -7.87
C GLU A 129 -22.05 -4.87 -6.64
N SER A 130 -21.74 -5.75 -5.70
CA SER A 130 -22.51 -6.01 -4.48
C SER A 130 -21.61 -6.18 -3.25
N LYS A 131 -22.23 -6.23 -2.06
CA LYS A 131 -21.51 -6.56 -0.81
C LYS A 131 -20.99 -8.00 -0.80
N GLU A 132 -21.72 -8.91 -1.39
CA GLU A 132 -21.34 -10.30 -1.57
C GLU A 132 -20.09 -10.42 -2.45
N ASP A 133 -20.00 -9.62 -3.50
CA ASP A 133 -18.80 -9.55 -4.35
C ASP A 133 -17.61 -8.95 -3.59
N MET A 134 -17.83 -7.89 -2.79
CA MET A 134 -16.80 -7.33 -1.91
C MET A 134 -16.24 -8.42 -0.97
N PHE A 135 -17.10 -9.19 -0.32
CA PHE A 135 -16.68 -10.28 0.56
C PHE A 135 -15.90 -11.36 -0.21
N SER A 136 -16.41 -11.75 -1.39
CA SER A 136 -15.76 -12.74 -2.25
C SER A 136 -14.37 -12.29 -2.72
N ALA A 137 -14.22 -11.01 -3.07
CA ALA A 137 -12.93 -10.43 -3.46
C ALA A 137 -11.97 -10.32 -2.27
N ALA A 138 -12.42 -9.79 -1.13
CA ALA A 138 -11.62 -9.66 0.07
C ALA A 138 -11.12 -11.04 0.56
N LYS A 139 -12.01 -12.04 0.58
CA LYS A 139 -11.66 -13.41 0.92
C LYS A 139 -10.61 -13.97 -0.04
N PHE A 140 -10.79 -13.81 -1.35
CA PHE A 140 -9.83 -14.29 -2.35
C PHE A 140 -8.44 -13.66 -2.12
N ILE A 141 -8.37 -12.34 -1.94
CA ILE A 141 -7.12 -11.60 -1.69
C ILE A 141 -6.47 -12.11 -0.39
N GLY A 142 -7.22 -12.18 0.71
CA GLY A 142 -6.70 -12.60 2.00
C GLY A 142 -6.20 -14.04 2.00
N ASP A 143 -6.93 -14.95 1.34
CA ASP A 143 -6.55 -16.35 1.23
C ASP A 143 -5.33 -16.57 0.33
N THR A 144 -5.24 -15.79 -0.77
CA THR A 144 -4.17 -15.91 -1.75
C THR A 144 -2.85 -15.36 -1.22
N TYR A 145 -2.89 -14.19 -0.56
CA TYR A 145 -1.67 -13.48 -0.14
C TYR A 145 -1.35 -13.65 1.35
N GLY A 146 -2.21 -14.29 2.13
CA GLY A 146 -1.97 -14.60 3.53
C GLY A 146 -2.09 -13.43 4.49
N CYS A 147 -2.80 -12.35 4.11
CA CYS A 147 -2.96 -11.13 4.89
C CYS A 147 -4.43 -10.82 5.22
N ALA A 148 -4.69 -9.98 6.21
CA ALA A 148 -6.01 -9.38 6.40
C ALA A 148 -6.30 -8.36 5.28
N VAL A 149 -7.59 -8.13 4.98
CA VAL A 149 -8.03 -7.20 3.93
C VAL A 149 -9.06 -6.24 4.49
N LEU A 150 -8.77 -4.95 4.46
CA LEU A 150 -9.75 -3.88 4.67
C LEU A 150 -10.14 -3.32 3.30
N LEU A 151 -11.19 -3.85 2.69
CA LEU A 151 -11.70 -3.39 1.42
C LEU A 151 -12.53 -2.11 1.65
N LYS A 152 -12.02 -0.98 1.13
CA LYS A 152 -12.65 0.33 1.30
C LYS A 152 -13.87 0.47 0.40
N GLY A 153 -15.03 0.81 0.97
CA GLY A 153 -16.26 1.12 0.25
C GLY A 153 -16.27 2.52 -0.39
N GLY A 154 -17.43 2.99 -0.83
CA GLY A 154 -17.64 4.38 -1.27
C GLY A 154 -17.46 4.65 -2.78
N HIS A 155 -17.00 3.70 -3.58
CA HIS A 155 -16.89 3.83 -5.03
C HIS A 155 -18.07 3.17 -5.75
N SER A 156 -19.26 3.77 -5.70
CA SER A 156 -20.46 3.39 -6.49
C SER A 156 -21.38 2.26 -5.95
N ILE A 157 -21.07 1.61 -4.85
CA ILE A 157 -22.05 0.77 -4.16
C ILE A 157 -22.73 1.65 -3.10
N ASN A 158 -24.04 1.64 -3.02
CA ASN A 158 -24.94 2.57 -2.33
C ASN A 158 -24.66 2.93 -0.86
N ASP A 159 -23.57 2.48 -0.28
CA ASP A 159 -23.10 2.92 1.03
C ASP A 159 -21.56 2.98 1.11
N ALA A 160 -21.05 3.77 2.04
CA ALA A 160 -19.62 3.97 2.27
C ALA A 160 -19.04 2.98 3.31
N ASN A 161 -19.65 1.80 3.46
CA ASN A 161 -19.19 0.82 4.43
C ASN A 161 -17.94 0.10 3.93
N ASP A 162 -16.94 0.04 4.78
CA ASP A 162 -15.74 -0.78 4.57
C ASP A 162 -16.00 -2.22 5.02
N LEU A 163 -15.30 -3.18 4.41
CA LEU A 163 -15.37 -4.59 4.75
C LEU A 163 -14.01 -5.07 5.25
N LEU A 164 -13.95 -5.58 6.47
CA LEU A 164 -12.77 -6.23 7.03
C LEU A 164 -12.91 -7.75 6.92
N TYR A 165 -11.95 -8.37 6.21
CA TYR A 165 -11.72 -9.81 6.20
C TYR A 165 -10.42 -10.11 6.94
N ALA A 166 -10.50 -10.87 8.02
CA ALA A 166 -9.36 -11.38 8.78
C ALA A 166 -9.53 -12.89 9.01
N LYS A 167 -8.42 -13.62 8.98
CA LYS A 167 -8.34 -15.03 9.35
C LYS A 167 -8.12 -15.19 10.83
#